data_cefaf54b9f51c90f670e21d6d79520c2
#
_entry.id   cefaf54b9f51c90f670e21d6d79520c2
#
_cell.length_a   1.000
_cell.length_b   1.000
_cell.length_c   1.000
_cell.angle_alpha   90.00
_cell.angle_beta   90.00
_cell.angle_gamma   90.00
#
_symmetry.space_group_name_H-M   'P 1'
#
loop_
_entity.id
_entity.type
_entity.pdbx_description
1 polymer ?
#
loop_
_entity_poly.entity_id
_entity_poly.type
_entity_poly.pdbx_seq_one_letter_code
_entity_poly.pdbx_strand_id
1 'polypeptide(L)'
;MTPSSSTRALKMAADSAQPAGTPPGPKKCETRVDFFVERILIPQYTRGERRVSNPAYKRVTSAIERARKRGDRVKVRELRKRQRSLPSLDPQDPGYRRLRYVRYADDHLLGFTGPKAEAEKIKARLARFLREDLKLELNQEKTLITHASTEAAKFLGYEITVQKSNTKVTRGRRSVNGSVRLRVPRAVIKEKCTLYCERGKPTPRTPLVNKSDLDIVATYGAEYRGIVQYYLLASDVHRLNRLNGVMRTSLLKTLACKYHSTGRKMAARYKAKIETPHGLRTCLQVSVEREGRKPLVARFGGIPLKRQEKAVIADLIPERVTYPRKELPLRLLRGECEVCGRAADVTVHQIRKLTDLGKPGPGQPEWARLMAKRRRKTLVACAECHHAIHAEHIAALLTA
;
A
#
# COMPACT_ATOMS: atom_id res chain seq x y z
N MET A 1 -37.74 -9.62 -12.80
CA MET A 1 -36.33 -9.51 -13.26
C MET A 1 -35.44 -10.21 -12.25
N THR A 2 -35.10 -11.47 -12.48
CA THR A 2 -34.27 -12.25 -11.58
C THR A 2 -32.79 -11.91 -11.82
N PRO A 3 -32.01 -11.62 -10.78
CA PRO A 3 -30.60 -11.29 -10.97
C PRO A 3 -29.82 -12.52 -11.43
N SER A 4 -29.08 -12.37 -12.52
CA SER A 4 -28.20 -13.39 -13.08
C SER A 4 -27.18 -13.87 -12.04
N SER A 5 -26.99 -15.19 -11.93
CA SER A 5 -25.95 -15.80 -11.10
C SER A 5 -24.56 -15.42 -11.61
N SER A 6 -23.93 -14.48 -10.98
CA SER A 6 -22.59 -14.03 -11.26
C SER A 6 -21.69 -14.29 -10.06
N THR A 7 -20.41 -14.30 -10.30
CA THR A 7 -19.37 -14.48 -9.28
C THR A 7 -19.57 -13.50 -8.13
N ARG A 8 -19.67 -13.98 -6.92
CA ARG A 8 -19.79 -13.21 -5.68
C ARG A 8 -18.49 -13.26 -4.91
N ALA A 9 -18.11 -12.15 -4.33
CA ALA A 9 -16.98 -12.06 -3.42
C ALA A 9 -17.51 -11.87 -2.01
N LEU A 10 -17.04 -12.68 -1.09
CA LEU A 10 -17.32 -12.61 0.34
C LEU A 10 -16.05 -12.13 1.03
N LYS A 11 -16.04 -10.89 1.53
CA LYS A 11 -14.97 -10.42 2.41
C LYS A 11 -15.37 -10.71 3.85
N MET A 12 -14.47 -11.26 4.62
CA MET A 12 -14.62 -11.52 6.03
C MET A 12 -13.45 -10.93 6.80
N ALA A 13 -13.72 -10.37 7.96
CA ALA A 13 -12.74 -10.01 8.97
C ALA A 13 -13.21 -10.62 10.29
N ALA A 14 -12.32 -11.32 10.99
CA ALA A 14 -12.57 -11.78 12.35
C ALA A 14 -12.01 -10.74 13.33
N ASP A 15 -12.85 -10.21 14.21
CA ASP A 15 -12.37 -9.44 15.36
C ASP A 15 -12.13 -10.40 16.52
N SER A 16 -10.96 -10.28 17.14
CA SER A 16 -10.63 -10.98 18.39
C SER A 16 -11.36 -10.28 19.55
N ALA A 17 -12.60 -10.67 19.81
CA ALA A 17 -13.22 -10.43 21.11
C ALA A 17 -12.59 -11.40 22.12
N GLN A 18 -12.07 -10.92 23.23
CA GLN A 18 -11.49 -11.78 24.28
C GLN A 18 -12.57 -12.67 24.92
N PRO A 19 -12.44 -13.99 24.91
CA PRO A 19 -13.29 -14.87 25.65
C PRO A 19 -12.63 -15.31 26.96
N ALA A 20 -13.45 -15.61 27.94
CA ALA A 20 -13.06 -16.34 29.15
C ALA A 20 -12.68 -17.78 28.78
N GLY A 21 -11.40 -18.09 28.83
CA GLY A 21 -10.79 -19.39 28.50
C GLY A 21 -9.66 -19.23 27.49
N THR A 22 -8.47 -19.73 27.83
CA THR A 22 -7.25 -19.55 26.99
C THR A 22 -7.48 -20.05 25.56
N PRO A 23 -7.64 -19.15 24.56
CA PRO A 23 -7.83 -19.59 23.18
C PRO A 23 -6.55 -20.22 22.65
N PRO A 24 -6.63 -21.17 21.71
CA PRO A 24 -5.45 -21.67 21.03
C PRO A 24 -4.72 -20.51 20.38
N GLY A 25 -3.40 -20.45 20.52
CA GLY A 25 -2.58 -19.35 20.02
C GLY A 25 -2.87 -19.01 18.55
N PRO A 26 -2.68 -17.77 18.10
CA PRO A 26 -3.18 -17.25 16.81
C PRO A 26 -2.80 -18.11 15.60
N LYS A 27 -1.60 -18.67 15.52
CA LYS A 27 -1.19 -19.59 14.45
C LYS A 27 -1.98 -20.89 14.38
N LYS A 28 -2.44 -21.44 15.53
CA LYS A 28 -3.26 -22.67 15.55
C LYS A 28 -4.69 -22.40 15.06
N CYS A 29 -5.28 -21.26 15.42
CA CYS A 29 -6.59 -20.84 14.92
C CYS A 29 -6.59 -20.63 13.42
N GLU A 30 -5.60 -19.94 12.89
CA GLU A 30 -5.45 -19.66 11.47
C GLU A 30 -5.40 -20.94 10.63
N THR A 31 -4.58 -21.90 11.05
CA THR A 31 -4.46 -23.21 10.36
C THR A 31 -5.78 -24.00 10.37
N ARG A 32 -6.57 -23.89 11.45
CA ARG A 32 -7.88 -24.56 11.54
C ARG A 32 -8.92 -23.95 10.62
N VAL A 33 -8.92 -22.61 10.46
CA VAL A 33 -9.80 -21.93 9.51
C VAL A 33 -9.45 -22.33 8.07
N ASP A 34 -8.17 -22.34 7.72
CA ASP A 34 -7.71 -22.76 6.38
C ASP A 34 -8.14 -24.21 6.10
N PHE A 35 -7.92 -25.12 7.06
CA PHE A 35 -8.35 -26.51 6.93
C PHE A 35 -9.86 -26.64 6.71
N PHE A 36 -10.67 -25.94 7.53
CA PHE A 36 -12.13 -25.97 7.40
C PHE A 36 -12.59 -25.45 6.05
N VAL A 37 -12.02 -24.34 5.58
CA VAL A 37 -12.41 -23.76 4.29
C VAL A 37 -11.93 -24.65 3.13
N GLU A 38 -10.67 -25.07 3.12
CA GLU A 38 -10.07 -25.80 2.00
C GLU A 38 -10.52 -27.25 1.92
N ARG A 39 -10.65 -27.93 3.06
CA ARG A 39 -10.97 -29.37 3.11
C ARG A 39 -12.45 -29.68 3.26
N ILE A 40 -13.24 -28.72 3.77
CA ILE A 40 -14.68 -28.95 4.01
C ILE A 40 -15.53 -28.07 3.11
N LEU A 41 -15.36 -26.73 3.15
CA LEU A 41 -16.25 -25.86 2.39
C LEU A 41 -16.00 -25.92 0.88
N ILE A 42 -14.76 -25.83 0.43
CA ILE A 42 -14.45 -25.84 -1.01
C ILE A 42 -14.96 -27.10 -1.70
N PRO A 43 -14.72 -28.33 -1.23
CA PRO A 43 -15.27 -29.53 -1.86
C PRO A 43 -16.79 -29.55 -1.92
N GLN A 44 -17.48 -29.11 -0.87
CA GLN A 44 -18.96 -29.11 -0.82
C GLN A 44 -19.60 -28.10 -1.76
N TYR A 45 -18.97 -26.92 -1.94
CA TYR A 45 -19.48 -25.85 -2.78
C TYR A 45 -18.76 -25.73 -4.13
N THR A 46 -18.06 -26.80 -4.55
CA THR A 46 -17.43 -26.90 -5.87
C THR A 46 -17.96 -28.12 -6.60
N ARG A 47 -18.63 -27.90 -7.74
CA ARG A 47 -19.18 -29.01 -8.56
C ARG A 47 -19.19 -28.66 -10.03
N GLY A 48 -19.19 -29.68 -10.89
CA GLY A 48 -19.16 -29.57 -12.33
C GLY A 48 -17.82 -29.06 -12.87
N GLU A 49 -17.35 -29.50 -13.99
CA GLU A 49 -16.10 -29.03 -14.61
C GLU A 49 -16.29 -27.76 -15.41
N ARG A 50 -17.40 -27.69 -16.14
CA ARG A 50 -17.74 -26.60 -17.07
C ARG A 50 -19.21 -26.31 -17.04
N ARG A 51 -19.57 -25.03 -17.13
CA ARG A 51 -20.98 -24.62 -17.32
C ARG A 51 -21.51 -25.12 -18.63
N VAL A 52 -22.78 -25.51 -18.67
CA VAL A 52 -23.50 -25.82 -19.89
C VAL A 52 -23.64 -24.60 -20.80
N SER A 53 -23.72 -24.83 -22.09
CA SER A 53 -23.91 -23.75 -23.05
C SER A 53 -25.30 -23.15 -22.94
N ASN A 54 -25.38 -21.82 -23.02
CA ASN A 54 -26.66 -21.11 -22.99
C ASN A 54 -27.50 -21.46 -24.23
N PRO A 55 -28.72 -22.00 -24.06
CA PRO A 55 -29.58 -22.36 -25.17
C PRO A 55 -29.92 -21.20 -26.11
N ALA A 56 -30.13 -19.98 -25.57
CA ALA A 56 -30.36 -18.78 -26.37
C ALA A 56 -29.14 -18.41 -27.24
N TYR A 57 -27.95 -18.56 -26.72
CA TYR A 57 -26.71 -18.32 -27.46
C TYR A 57 -26.54 -19.35 -28.58
N LYS A 58 -26.80 -20.63 -28.33
CA LYS A 58 -26.74 -21.71 -29.34
C LYS A 58 -27.72 -21.43 -30.48
N ARG A 59 -29.00 -21.08 -30.16
CA ARG A 59 -30.02 -20.74 -31.17
C ARG A 59 -29.56 -19.60 -32.08
N VAL A 60 -28.98 -18.54 -31.53
CA VAL A 60 -28.48 -17.42 -32.34
C VAL A 60 -27.25 -17.84 -33.16
N THR A 61 -26.39 -18.69 -32.64
CA THR A 61 -25.24 -19.23 -33.40
C THR A 61 -25.69 -20.02 -34.59
N SER A 62 -26.62 -20.96 -34.45
CA SER A 62 -27.19 -21.72 -35.55
C SER A 62 -27.97 -20.84 -36.57
N ALA A 63 -28.60 -19.75 -36.12
CA ALA A 63 -29.20 -18.78 -37.01
C ALA A 63 -28.16 -18.00 -37.84
N ILE A 64 -27.02 -17.67 -37.26
CA ILE A 64 -25.88 -17.03 -37.96
C ILE A 64 -25.35 -17.96 -39.06
N GLU A 65 -25.17 -19.24 -38.73
CA GLU A 65 -24.70 -20.24 -39.71
C GLU A 65 -25.66 -20.41 -40.91
N ARG A 66 -26.98 -20.47 -40.60
CA ARG A 66 -28.03 -20.51 -41.65
C ARG A 66 -28.05 -19.26 -42.54
N ALA A 67 -27.93 -18.05 -41.90
CA ALA A 67 -27.86 -16.81 -42.66
C ALA A 67 -26.58 -16.70 -43.53
N ARG A 68 -25.45 -17.22 -43.08
CA ARG A 68 -24.19 -17.33 -43.85
C ARG A 68 -24.34 -18.22 -45.06
N LYS A 69 -24.95 -19.41 -44.91
CA LYS A 69 -25.20 -20.32 -46.01
C LYS A 69 -26.10 -19.70 -47.11
N ARG A 70 -26.98 -18.76 -46.74
CA ARG A 70 -27.87 -18.01 -47.65
C ARG A 70 -27.18 -16.76 -48.24
N GLY A 71 -25.98 -16.41 -47.82
CA GLY A 71 -25.29 -15.19 -48.28
C GLY A 71 -25.81 -13.88 -47.64
N ASP A 72 -26.75 -13.95 -46.71
CA ASP A 72 -27.41 -12.78 -46.10
C ASP A 72 -26.45 -12.09 -45.07
N ARG A 73 -25.64 -11.19 -45.60
CA ARG A 73 -24.62 -10.45 -44.82
C ARG A 73 -25.25 -9.49 -43.82
N VAL A 74 -26.41 -8.91 -44.10
CA VAL A 74 -27.11 -7.96 -43.22
C VAL A 74 -27.60 -8.69 -42.01
N LYS A 75 -28.31 -9.79 -42.17
CA LYS A 75 -28.83 -10.62 -41.06
C LYS A 75 -27.73 -11.24 -40.23
N VAL A 76 -26.59 -11.61 -40.83
CA VAL A 76 -25.40 -12.06 -40.09
C VAL A 76 -24.89 -10.96 -39.16
N ARG A 77 -24.87 -9.70 -39.61
CA ARG A 77 -24.43 -8.56 -38.78
C ARG A 77 -25.36 -8.32 -37.58
N GLU A 78 -26.66 -8.34 -37.78
CA GLU A 78 -27.66 -8.20 -36.73
C GLU A 78 -27.57 -9.33 -35.68
N LEU A 79 -27.56 -10.58 -36.16
CA LEU A 79 -27.47 -11.74 -35.29
C LEU A 79 -26.17 -11.76 -34.49
N ARG A 80 -25.04 -11.33 -35.07
CA ARG A 80 -23.78 -11.14 -34.33
C ARG A 80 -23.88 -10.08 -33.24
N LYS A 81 -24.61 -8.97 -33.49
CA LYS A 81 -24.86 -7.95 -32.45
C LYS A 81 -25.66 -8.55 -31.29
N ARG A 82 -26.72 -9.32 -31.60
CA ARG A 82 -27.52 -10.05 -30.61
C ARG A 82 -26.70 -11.11 -29.87
N GLN A 83 -25.88 -11.90 -30.58
CA GLN A 83 -25.00 -12.91 -29.98
C GLN A 83 -24.03 -12.30 -28.94
N ARG A 84 -23.49 -11.10 -29.20
CA ARG A 84 -22.59 -10.40 -28.25
C ARG A 84 -23.30 -9.95 -26.97
N SER A 85 -24.61 -9.74 -26.98
CA SER A 85 -25.36 -9.39 -25.76
C SER A 85 -25.67 -10.61 -24.88
N LEU A 86 -25.58 -11.83 -25.43
CA LEU A 86 -25.88 -13.07 -24.70
C LEU A 86 -24.61 -13.67 -24.08
N PRO A 87 -24.68 -14.24 -22.87
CA PRO A 87 -23.61 -15.08 -22.35
C PRO A 87 -23.53 -16.39 -23.13
N SER A 88 -22.33 -16.86 -23.47
CA SER A 88 -22.12 -18.11 -24.21
C SER A 88 -22.41 -19.36 -23.36
N LEU A 89 -22.14 -19.27 -22.06
CA LEU A 89 -22.44 -20.31 -21.06
C LEU A 89 -23.61 -19.87 -20.22
N ASP A 90 -24.37 -20.83 -19.69
CA ASP A 90 -25.50 -20.53 -18.81
C ASP A 90 -25.02 -19.96 -17.47
N PRO A 91 -25.33 -18.69 -17.16
CA PRO A 91 -24.93 -18.12 -15.89
C PRO A 91 -25.70 -18.72 -14.70
N GLN A 92 -26.83 -19.36 -14.92
CA GLN A 92 -27.68 -19.95 -13.88
C GLN A 92 -27.53 -21.48 -13.76
N ASP A 93 -26.61 -22.08 -14.47
CA ASP A 93 -26.37 -23.52 -14.46
C ASP A 93 -26.32 -24.07 -13.03
N PRO A 94 -27.29 -24.92 -12.63
CA PRO A 94 -27.33 -25.50 -11.29
C PRO A 94 -26.23 -26.55 -11.07
N GLY A 95 -25.70 -27.14 -12.15
CA GLY A 95 -24.64 -28.15 -12.12
C GLY A 95 -23.24 -27.56 -11.92
N TYR A 96 -23.08 -26.24 -11.98
CA TYR A 96 -21.78 -25.62 -11.88
C TYR A 96 -21.67 -24.66 -10.68
N ARG A 97 -20.75 -24.99 -9.78
CA ARG A 97 -20.37 -24.13 -8.63
C ARG A 97 -18.86 -24.08 -8.50
N ARG A 98 -18.34 -22.96 -8.03
CA ARG A 98 -16.92 -22.78 -7.69
C ARG A 98 -16.82 -21.93 -6.45
N LEU A 99 -16.12 -22.45 -5.44
CA LEU A 99 -15.66 -21.69 -4.28
C LEU A 99 -14.15 -21.56 -4.36
N ARG A 100 -13.63 -20.37 -4.17
CA ARG A 100 -12.20 -20.05 -4.07
C ARG A 100 -11.96 -19.25 -2.82
N TYR A 101 -10.80 -19.43 -2.22
CA TYR A 101 -10.42 -18.86 -0.95
C TYR A 101 -9.05 -18.22 -1.04
N VAL A 102 -8.90 -17.05 -0.41
CA VAL A 102 -7.61 -16.36 -0.22
C VAL A 102 -7.65 -15.73 1.15
N ARG A 103 -6.57 -15.91 1.91
CA ARG A 103 -6.38 -15.32 3.24
C ARG A 103 -5.12 -14.49 3.29
N TYR A 104 -5.16 -13.44 4.08
CA TYR A 104 -4.00 -12.66 4.50
C TYR A 104 -4.20 -12.23 5.95
N ALA A 105 -3.44 -12.81 6.87
CA ALA A 105 -3.65 -12.68 8.31
C ALA A 105 -5.13 -12.95 8.69
N ASP A 106 -5.81 -12.00 9.29
CA ASP A 106 -7.21 -12.11 9.71
C ASP A 106 -8.22 -11.83 8.58
N ASP A 107 -7.77 -11.23 7.49
CA ASP A 107 -8.64 -10.91 6.35
C ASP A 107 -8.83 -12.12 5.44
N HIS A 108 -10.09 -12.47 5.19
CA HIS A 108 -10.49 -13.58 4.33
C HIS A 108 -11.29 -13.08 3.12
N LEU A 109 -11.04 -13.66 1.96
CA LEU A 109 -11.82 -13.41 0.75
C LEU A 109 -12.26 -14.73 0.13
N LEU A 110 -13.58 -14.94 0.02
CA LEU A 110 -14.17 -16.07 -0.67
C LEU A 110 -14.80 -15.61 -1.98
N GLY A 111 -14.35 -16.20 -3.09
CA GLY A 111 -14.94 -15.99 -4.41
C GLY A 111 -15.89 -17.14 -4.73
N PHE A 112 -17.20 -16.88 -4.77
CA PHE A 112 -18.20 -17.89 -5.03
C PHE A 112 -18.95 -17.66 -6.35
N THR A 113 -19.12 -18.75 -7.11
CA THR A 113 -19.93 -18.77 -8.32
C THR A 113 -21.20 -19.56 -8.06
N GLY A 114 -22.29 -18.85 -7.80
CA GLY A 114 -23.61 -19.43 -7.48
C GLY A 114 -24.63 -18.38 -7.03
N PRO A 115 -25.82 -18.83 -6.60
CA PRO A 115 -26.89 -17.95 -6.12
C PRO A 115 -26.55 -17.32 -4.76
N LYS A 116 -27.21 -16.21 -4.43
CA LYS A 116 -26.98 -15.48 -3.18
C LYS A 116 -27.30 -16.34 -1.95
N ALA A 117 -28.38 -17.10 -2.01
CA ALA A 117 -28.78 -17.98 -0.91
C ALA A 117 -27.71 -19.04 -0.54
N GLU A 118 -26.99 -19.58 -1.53
CA GLU A 118 -25.87 -20.48 -1.25
C GLU A 118 -24.67 -19.73 -0.63
N ALA A 119 -24.39 -18.50 -1.05
CA ALA A 119 -23.34 -17.66 -0.44
C ALA A 119 -23.69 -17.30 1.02
N GLU A 120 -24.94 -17.05 1.33
CA GLU A 120 -25.42 -16.81 2.70
C GLU A 120 -25.27 -18.07 3.57
N LYS A 121 -25.55 -19.26 3.03
CA LYS A 121 -25.30 -20.54 3.72
C LYS A 121 -23.82 -20.74 4.01
N ILE A 122 -22.92 -20.39 3.07
CA ILE A 122 -21.47 -20.47 3.28
C ILE A 122 -21.05 -19.53 4.43
N LYS A 123 -21.55 -18.28 4.43
CA LYS A 123 -21.29 -17.30 5.48
C LYS A 123 -21.78 -17.80 6.85
N ALA A 124 -23.01 -18.29 6.93
CA ALA A 124 -23.59 -18.82 8.18
C ALA A 124 -22.83 -20.02 8.71
N ARG A 125 -22.38 -20.91 7.82
CA ARG A 125 -21.63 -22.11 8.21
C ARG A 125 -20.24 -21.77 8.73
N LEU A 126 -19.56 -20.82 8.10
CA LEU A 126 -18.27 -20.33 8.59
C LEU A 126 -18.44 -19.60 9.93
N ALA A 127 -19.47 -18.77 10.09
CA ALA A 127 -19.77 -18.11 11.36
C ALA A 127 -20.01 -19.12 12.50
N ARG A 128 -20.74 -20.22 12.20
CA ARG A 128 -20.96 -21.31 13.16
C ARG A 128 -19.65 -21.97 13.55
N PHE A 129 -18.82 -22.36 12.58
CA PHE A 129 -17.50 -22.97 12.85
C PHE A 129 -16.62 -22.06 13.71
N LEU A 130 -16.54 -20.76 13.40
CA LEU A 130 -15.77 -19.80 14.20
C LEU A 130 -16.26 -19.75 15.63
N ARG A 131 -17.58 -19.72 15.86
CA ARG A 131 -18.18 -19.63 17.20
C ARG A 131 -18.03 -20.94 18.00
N GLU A 132 -18.38 -22.08 17.38
CA GLU A 132 -18.46 -23.36 18.09
C GLU A 132 -17.10 -24.01 18.29
N ASP A 133 -16.24 -23.99 17.25
CA ASP A 133 -14.95 -24.69 17.27
C ASP A 133 -13.78 -23.81 17.71
N LEU A 134 -13.81 -22.51 17.43
CA LEU A 134 -12.71 -21.60 17.71
C LEU A 134 -13.03 -20.57 18.78
N LYS A 135 -14.29 -20.47 19.24
CA LYS A 135 -14.75 -19.47 20.21
C LYS A 135 -14.48 -18.03 19.74
N LEU A 136 -14.56 -17.80 18.41
CA LEU A 136 -14.37 -16.52 17.76
C LEU A 136 -15.70 -16.05 17.15
N GLU A 137 -15.95 -14.76 17.16
CA GLU A 137 -17.11 -14.19 16.51
C GLU A 137 -16.75 -13.56 15.17
N LEU A 138 -17.65 -13.79 14.18
CA LEU A 138 -17.53 -13.18 12.88
C LEU A 138 -18.07 -11.75 12.92
N ASN A 139 -17.25 -10.76 12.61
CA ASN A 139 -17.71 -9.38 12.52
C ASN A 139 -18.70 -9.22 11.37
N GLN A 140 -19.99 -9.05 11.70
CA GLN A 140 -21.07 -8.99 10.74
C GLN A 140 -21.05 -7.75 9.85
N GLU A 141 -20.60 -6.61 10.39
CA GLU A 141 -20.51 -5.34 9.65
C GLU A 141 -19.41 -5.36 8.60
N LYS A 142 -18.28 -6.01 8.92
CA LYS A 142 -17.14 -6.17 7.99
C LYS A 142 -17.32 -7.33 7.02
N THR A 143 -18.21 -8.29 7.34
CA THR A 143 -18.43 -9.50 6.53
C THR A 143 -19.58 -9.30 5.56
N LEU A 144 -19.27 -8.88 4.34
CA LEU A 144 -20.26 -8.52 3.32
C LEU A 144 -20.25 -9.52 2.16
N ILE A 145 -21.46 -9.83 1.66
CA ILE A 145 -21.65 -10.56 0.41
C ILE A 145 -21.89 -9.56 -0.70
N THR A 146 -20.94 -9.39 -1.59
CA THR A 146 -21.03 -8.46 -2.71
C THR A 146 -21.17 -9.17 -4.05
N HIS A 147 -21.94 -8.57 -4.96
CA HIS A 147 -22.09 -9.06 -6.30
C HIS A 147 -20.96 -8.52 -7.20
N ALA A 148 -19.94 -9.33 -7.45
CA ALA A 148 -18.66 -8.88 -8.02
C ALA A 148 -18.73 -8.23 -9.41
N SER A 149 -19.84 -8.35 -10.16
CA SER A 149 -20.00 -7.68 -11.47
C SER A 149 -20.68 -6.31 -11.40
N THR A 150 -21.44 -6.01 -10.35
CA THR A 150 -22.12 -4.72 -10.13
C THR A 150 -21.52 -3.92 -9.00
N GLU A 151 -20.95 -4.61 -8.02
CA GLU A 151 -20.36 -4.05 -6.82
C GLU A 151 -18.87 -4.41 -6.75
N ALA A 152 -18.18 -3.93 -5.70
CA ALA A 152 -16.78 -4.23 -5.47
C ALA A 152 -16.56 -4.73 -4.05
N ALA A 153 -15.90 -5.88 -3.92
CA ALA A 153 -15.41 -6.34 -2.63
C ALA A 153 -14.11 -5.60 -2.29
N LYS A 154 -14.03 -5.08 -1.07
CA LYS A 154 -12.80 -4.44 -0.57
C LYS A 154 -11.93 -5.51 0.10
N PHE A 155 -10.69 -5.66 -0.34
CA PHE A 155 -9.73 -6.58 0.25
C PHE A 155 -8.32 -6.01 0.12
N LEU A 156 -7.57 -5.96 1.21
CA LEU A 156 -6.21 -5.42 1.27
C LEU A 156 -6.09 -4.07 0.53
N GLY A 157 -6.97 -3.14 0.83
CA GLY A 157 -6.95 -1.80 0.21
C GLY A 157 -7.34 -1.73 -1.26
N TYR A 158 -7.59 -2.86 -1.95
CA TYR A 158 -8.08 -2.91 -3.31
C TYR A 158 -9.61 -3.08 -3.38
N GLU A 159 -10.19 -2.65 -4.48
CA GLU A 159 -11.53 -3.04 -4.91
C GLU A 159 -11.43 -4.20 -5.89
N ILE A 160 -12.06 -5.34 -5.56
CA ILE A 160 -12.10 -6.54 -6.40
C ILE A 160 -13.44 -6.62 -7.12
N THR A 161 -13.39 -6.70 -8.44
CA THR A 161 -14.58 -6.80 -9.31
C THR A 161 -14.37 -7.86 -10.38
N VAL A 162 -15.47 -8.31 -11.00
CA VAL A 162 -15.44 -9.15 -12.20
C VAL A 162 -15.79 -8.31 -13.41
N GLN A 163 -14.96 -8.37 -14.43
CA GLN A 163 -15.18 -7.57 -15.64
C GLN A 163 -16.33 -8.13 -16.49
N LYS A 164 -17.14 -7.20 -17.01
CA LYS A 164 -18.19 -7.49 -17.98
C LYS A 164 -18.21 -6.40 -19.04
N SER A 165 -17.88 -6.75 -20.28
CA SER A 165 -17.94 -5.83 -21.41
C SER A 165 -18.37 -6.58 -22.68
N ASN A 166 -19.43 -6.07 -23.32
CA ASN A 166 -19.90 -6.63 -24.58
C ASN A 166 -19.20 -5.99 -25.80
N THR A 167 -18.50 -4.87 -25.59
CA THR A 167 -17.83 -4.10 -26.66
C THR A 167 -16.38 -4.47 -26.84
N LYS A 168 -15.69 -4.91 -25.76
CA LYS A 168 -14.27 -5.29 -25.85
C LYS A 168 -14.10 -6.68 -26.44
N VAL A 169 -13.75 -6.71 -27.72
CA VAL A 169 -13.61 -7.93 -28.52
C VAL A 169 -12.16 -8.04 -29.01
N THR A 170 -11.55 -9.20 -28.82
CA THR A 170 -10.22 -9.54 -29.33
C THR A 170 -10.34 -10.83 -30.15
N ARG A 171 -9.85 -10.83 -31.39
CA ARG A 171 -9.96 -11.97 -32.32
C ARG A 171 -11.40 -12.50 -32.45
N GLY A 172 -12.38 -11.58 -32.56
CA GLY A 172 -13.81 -11.94 -32.71
C GLY A 172 -14.51 -12.44 -31.45
N ARG A 173 -13.82 -12.55 -30.31
CA ARG A 173 -14.39 -13.01 -29.02
C ARG A 173 -14.32 -11.94 -27.94
N ARG A 174 -15.31 -11.91 -27.05
CA ARG A 174 -15.25 -11.05 -25.84
C ARG A 174 -14.10 -11.50 -24.95
N SER A 175 -13.14 -10.61 -24.68
CA SER A 175 -11.86 -11.00 -24.10
C SER A 175 -11.77 -10.80 -22.59
N VAL A 176 -12.68 -10.03 -21.97
CA VAL A 176 -12.54 -9.64 -20.57
C VAL A 176 -13.62 -10.18 -19.62
N ASN A 177 -14.72 -10.75 -20.18
CA ASN A 177 -15.83 -11.22 -19.38
C ASN A 177 -15.43 -12.38 -18.45
N GLY A 178 -15.77 -12.22 -17.15
CA GLY A 178 -15.46 -13.21 -16.12
C GLY A 178 -14.07 -13.09 -15.51
N SER A 179 -13.19 -12.21 -16.03
CA SER A 179 -11.87 -12.01 -15.42
C SER A 179 -11.95 -11.15 -14.16
N VAL A 180 -11.25 -11.57 -13.12
CA VAL A 180 -11.12 -10.80 -11.87
C VAL A 180 -10.25 -9.58 -12.11
N ARG A 181 -10.67 -8.46 -11.54
CA ARG A 181 -10.01 -7.17 -11.69
C ARG A 181 -9.78 -6.53 -10.34
N LEU A 182 -8.54 -6.15 -10.09
CA LEU A 182 -8.15 -5.27 -8.99
C LEU A 182 -8.27 -3.82 -9.44
N ARG A 183 -8.80 -2.95 -8.58
CA ARG A 183 -8.97 -1.52 -8.83
C ARG A 183 -8.46 -0.69 -7.66
N VAL A 184 -8.02 0.53 -7.95
CA VAL A 184 -7.72 1.54 -6.92
C VAL A 184 -9.04 2.14 -6.43
N PRO A 185 -9.35 2.06 -5.12
CA PRO A 185 -10.58 2.67 -4.58
C PRO A 185 -10.59 4.18 -4.80
N ARG A 186 -11.73 4.71 -5.25
CA ARG A 186 -11.88 6.16 -5.46
C ARG A 186 -11.72 6.95 -4.17
N ALA A 187 -12.19 6.39 -3.07
CA ALA A 187 -12.08 7.00 -1.75
C ALA A 187 -10.62 7.23 -1.34
N VAL A 188 -9.75 6.24 -1.58
CA VAL A 188 -8.30 6.34 -1.28
C VAL A 188 -7.66 7.47 -2.08
N ILE A 189 -7.95 7.58 -3.40
CA ILE A 189 -7.41 8.67 -4.21
C ILE A 189 -7.88 10.03 -3.67
N LYS A 190 -9.16 10.14 -3.28
CA LYS A 190 -9.72 11.36 -2.71
C LYS A 190 -9.03 11.70 -1.39
N GLU A 191 -8.96 10.75 -0.46
CA GLU A 191 -8.32 10.88 0.85
C GLU A 191 -6.85 11.31 0.73
N LYS A 192 -6.08 10.61 -0.11
CA LYS A 192 -4.67 10.97 -0.32
C LYS A 192 -4.49 12.34 -0.98
N CYS A 193 -5.41 12.77 -1.85
CA CYS A 193 -5.38 14.13 -2.40
C CYS A 193 -5.65 15.20 -1.34
N THR A 194 -6.53 14.95 -0.35
CA THR A 194 -6.85 15.94 0.68
C THR A 194 -5.64 16.32 1.55
N LEU A 195 -4.68 15.39 1.73
CA LEU A 195 -3.45 15.66 2.48
C LEU A 195 -2.58 16.78 1.87
N TYR A 196 -2.78 17.11 0.61
CA TYR A 196 -2.03 18.13 -0.14
C TYR A 196 -2.90 19.30 -0.54
N CYS A 197 -4.13 19.36 -0.04
CA CYS A 197 -5.11 20.38 -0.39
C CYS A 197 -5.68 21.06 0.85
N GLU A 198 -5.97 22.35 0.72
CA GLU A 198 -6.78 23.11 1.65
C GLU A 198 -7.96 23.70 0.87
N ARG A 199 -9.18 23.57 1.41
CA ARG A 199 -10.41 24.01 0.72
C ARG A 199 -10.52 23.51 -0.74
N GLY A 200 -10.08 22.24 -0.96
CA GLY A 200 -10.13 21.60 -2.26
C GLY A 200 -9.07 22.04 -3.28
N LYS A 201 -8.17 22.94 -2.93
CA LYS A 201 -7.09 23.44 -3.81
C LYS A 201 -5.72 22.99 -3.27
N PRO A 202 -4.80 22.52 -4.14
CA PRO A 202 -3.44 22.17 -3.68
C PRO A 202 -2.75 23.36 -3.02
N THR A 203 -2.14 23.13 -1.84
CA THR A 203 -1.46 24.15 -1.01
C THR A 203 0.00 23.78 -0.77
N PRO A 204 0.87 24.74 -0.42
CA PRO A 204 2.22 24.43 0.02
C PRO A 204 2.18 23.67 1.36
N ARG A 205 3.15 22.79 1.59
CA ARG A 205 3.33 22.12 2.89
C ARG A 205 4.28 22.95 3.75
N THR A 206 3.71 23.80 4.57
CA THR A 206 4.44 24.74 5.44
C THR A 206 5.57 24.07 6.26
N PRO A 207 5.38 22.86 6.87
CA PRO A 207 6.44 22.23 7.64
C PRO A 207 7.67 21.81 6.81
N LEU A 208 7.56 21.78 5.48
CA LEU A 208 8.66 21.42 4.60
C LEU A 208 9.41 22.63 4.03
N VAL A 209 8.85 23.85 4.09
CA VAL A 209 9.42 25.04 3.44
C VAL A 209 10.86 25.32 3.87
N ASN A 210 11.19 25.11 5.15
CA ASN A 210 12.52 25.34 5.70
C ASN A 210 13.52 24.17 5.52
N LYS A 211 13.09 23.08 4.86
CA LYS A 211 13.98 21.95 4.55
C LYS A 211 14.79 22.19 3.29
N SER A 212 15.82 21.36 3.07
CA SER A 212 16.57 21.40 1.80
C SER A 212 15.66 21.03 0.62
N ASP A 213 15.98 21.51 -0.59
CA ASP A 213 15.23 21.13 -1.80
C ASP A 213 15.24 19.64 -2.04
N LEU A 214 16.38 19.01 -1.73
CA LEU A 214 16.54 17.55 -1.80
C LEU A 214 15.53 16.84 -0.90
N ASP A 215 15.41 17.28 0.37
CA ASP A 215 14.49 16.68 1.34
C ASP A 215 13.02 16.91 0.95
N ILE A 216 12.69 18.11 0.46
CA ILE A 216 11.35 18.42 0.00
C ILE A 216 10.96 17.48 -1.14
N VAL A 217 11.78 17.39 -2.20
CA VAL A 217 11.49 16.55 -3.38
C VAL A 217 11.52 15.06 -3.01
N ALA A 218 12.45 14.63 -2.14
CA ALA A 218 12.56 13.25 -1.67
C ALA A 218 11.31 12.83 -0.90
N THR A 219 10.80 13.68 0.00
CA THR A 219 9.59 13.41 0.80
C THR A 219 8.38 13.18 -0.11
N TYR A 220 8.07 14.13 -1.00
CA TYR A 220 6.98 13.96 -1.95
C TYR A 220 7.17 12.76 -2.88
N GLY A 221 8.42 12.52 -3.32
CA GLY A 221 8.78 11.40 -4.19
C GLY A 221 8.57 10.04 -3.51
N ALA A 222 8.96 9.91 -2.25
CA ALA A 222 8.80 8.68 -1.46
C ALA A 222 7.31 8.40 -1.20
N GLU A 223 6.53 9.40 -0.77
CA GLU A 223 5.10 9.27 -0.52
C GLU A 223 4.34 8.84 -1.79
N TYR A 224 4.61 9.49 -2.92
CA TYR A 224 3.97 9.13 -4.19
C TYR A 224 4.38 7.73 -4.68
N ARG A 225 5.67 7.41 -4.61
CA ARG A 225 6.22 6.11 -5.04
C ARG A 225 5.62 4.97 -4.22
N GLY A 226 5.51 5.11 -2.91
CA GLY A 226 4.91 4.11 -2.04
C GLY A 226 3.46 3.79 -2.44
N ILE A 227 2.64 4.82 -2.71
CA ILE A 227 1.25 4.63 -3.16
C ILE A 227 1.19 3.97 -4.53
N VAL A 228 2.02 4.39 -5.49
CA VAL A 228 2.05 3.79 -6.83
C VAL A 228 2.48 2.34 -6.76
N GLN A 229 3.54 2.01 -6.04
CA GLN A 229 4.02 0.63 -5.87
C GLN A 229 2.96 -0.28 -5.26
N TYR A 230 2.27 0.21 -4.23
CA TYR A 230 1.19 -0.55 -3.60
C TYR A 230 0.07 -0.91 -4.60
N TYR A 231 -0.29 0.01 -5.51
CA TYR A 231 -1.39 -0.17 -6.46
C TYR A 231 -0.96 -0.60 -7.88
N LEU A 232 0.28 -1.02 -8.10
CA LEU A 232 0.75 -1.41 -9.44
C LEU A 232 0.00 -2.60 -10.05
N LEU A 233 -0.58 -3.49 -9.23
CA LEU A 233 -1.41 -4.61 -9.69
C LEU A 233 -2.81 -4.18 -10.14
N ALA A 234 -3.23 -2.97 -9.82
CA ALA A 234 -4.55 -2.47 -10.21
C ALA A 234 -4.62 -2.24 -11.73
N SER A 235 -5.70 -2.69 -12.33
CA SER A 235 -5.93 -2.50 -13.78
C SER A 235 -6.20 -1.04 -14.17
N ASP A 236 -6.53 -0.20 -13.19
CA ASP A 236 -6.80 1.23 -13.35
C ASP A 236 -5.79 2.11 -12.58
N VAL A 237 -4.56 1.61 -12.39
CA VAL A 237 -3.45 2.33 -11.72
C VAL A 237 -3.23 3.73 -12.32
N HIS A 238 -3.52 3.95 -13.61
CA HIS A 238 -3.46 5.25 -14.26
C HIS A 238 -4.29 6.34 -13.57
N ARG A 239 -5.31 5.97 -12.77
CA ARG A 239 -6.12 6.91 -11.97
C ARG A 239 -5.30 7.66 -10.92
N LEU A 240 -4.15 7.10 -10.49
CA LEU A 240 -3.21 7.77 -9.60
C LEU A 240 -2.55 9.01 -10.23
N ASN A 241 -2.74 9.21 -11.54
CA ASN A 241 -2.31 10.45 -12.20
C ASN A 241 -2.98 11.69 -11.60
N ARG A 242 -4.22 11.58 -11.10
CA ARG A 242 -4.89 12.67 -10.37
C ARG A 242 -4.10 13.04 -9.12
N LEU A 243 -3.67 12.06 -8.33
CA LEU A 243 -2.85 12.28 -7.14
C LEU A 243 -1.50 12.90 -7.52
N ASN A 244 -0.86 12.41 -8.59
CA ASN A 244 0.36 13.00 -9.14
C ASN A 244 0.21 14.49 -9.42
N GLY A 245 -0.86 14.88 -10.10
CA GLY A 245 -1.15 16.28 -10.42
C GLY A 245 -1.31 17.17 -9.18
N VAL A 246 -2.05 16.67 -8.18
CA VAL A 246 -2.27 17.38 -6.92
C VAL A 246 -0.96 17.53 -6.16
N MET A 247 -0.22 16.43 -5.96
CA MET A 247 1.07 16.43 -5.24
C MET A 247 2.11 17.29 -5.95
N ARG A 248 2.18 17.21 -7.28
CA ARG A 248 3.09 18.04 -8.09
C ARG A 248 2.81 19.54 -7.88
N THR A 249 1.53 19.92 -7.89
CA THR A 249 1.14 21.32 -7.69
C THR A 249 1.48 21.77 -6.26
N SER A 250 1.21 20.95 -5.26
CA SER A 250 1.57 21.22 -3.86
C SER A 250 3.10 21.37 -3.68
N LEU A 251 3.88 20.43 -4.25
CA LEU A 251 5.35 20.49 -4.24
C LEU A 251 5.89 21.77 -4.86
N LEU A 252 5.40 22.15 -6.04
CA LEU A 252 5.83 23.37 -6.71
C LEU A 252 5.44 24.62 -5.93
N LYS A 253 4.30 24.62 -5.25
CA LYS A 253 3.90 25.70 -4.35
C LYS A 253 4.77 25.76 -3.08
N THR A 254 5.17 24.62 -2.54
CA THR A 254 6.10 24.54 -1.39
C THR A 254 7.45 25.15 -1.73
N LEU A 255 8.01 24.78 -2.89
CA LEU A 255 9.27 25.34 -3.38
C LEU A 255 9.12 26.83 -3.74
N ALA A 256 7.99 27.22 -4.34
CA ALA A 256 7.71 28.63 -4.65
C ALA A 256 7.60 29.51 -3.39
N CYS A 257 6.98 28.98 -2.34
CA CYS A 257 6.91 29.65 -1.03
C CYS A 257 8.32 29.86 -0.45
N LYS A 258 9.16 28.80 -0.46
CA LYS A 258 10.55 28.87 0.02
C LYS A 258 11.38 29.96 -0.68
N TYR A 259 11.23 30.09 -1.98
CA TYR A 259 12.04 31.01 -2.81
C TYR A 259 11.31 32.33 -3.17
N HIS A 260 10.19 32.64 -2.53
CA HIS A 260 9.37 33.83 -2.84
C HIS A 260 9.15 34.00 -4.37
N SER A 261 8.80 32.89 -5.04
CA SER A 261 8.73 32.77 -6.48
C SER A 261 7.42 32.16 -6.96
N THR A 262 7.32 31.80 -8.22
CA THR A 262 6.12 31.18 -8.81
C THR A 262 6.33 29.69 -9.06
N GLY A 263 5.24 28.90 -8.95
CA GLY A 263 5.29 27.47 -9.28
C GLY A 263 5.76 27.19 -10.72
N ARG A 264 5.51 28.11 -11.67
CA ARG A 264 5.99 28.01 -13.06
C ARG A 264 7.51 28.10 -13.15
N LYS A 265 8.14 29.05 -12.44
CA LYS A 265 9.60 29.19 -12.37
C LYS A 265 10.22 27.96 -11.70
N MET A 266 9.61 27.45 -10.61
CA MET A 266 10.07 26.23 -9.94
C MET A 266 9.93 24.99 -10.84
N ALA A 267 8.85 24.89 -11.59
CA ALA A 267 8.67 23.80 -12.57
C ALA A 267 9.76 23.81 -13.66
N ALA A 268 10.13 24.97 -14.16
CA ALA A 268 11.22 25.11 -15.14
C ALA A 268 12.58 24.72 -14.53
N ARG A 269 12.87 25.20 -13.31
CA ARG A 269 14.15 24.94 -12.59
C ARG A 269 14.41 23.48 -12.32
N TYR A 270 13.38 22.73 -11.88
CA TYR A 270 13.54 21.35 -11.44
C TYR A 270 13.10 20.30 -12.46
N LYS A 271 12.64 20.70 -13.63
CA LYS A 271 12.20 19.78 -14.70
C LYS A 271 13.38 18.96 -15.21
N ALA A 272 13.24 17.63 -15.16
CA ALA A 272 14.19 16.70 -15.73
C ALA A 272 13.48 15.64 -16.56
N LYS A 273 14.20 15.02 -17.50
CA LYS A 273 13.77 13.84 -18.22
C LYS A 273 14.55 12.64 -17.72
N ILE A 274 13.87 11.55 -17.43
CA ILE A 274 14.47 10.28 -17.01
C ILE A 274 14.07 9.18 -17.98
N GLU A 275 14.99 8.29 -18.24
CA GLU A 275 14.72 7.09 -19.01
C GLU A 275 14.06 6.05 -18.12
N THR A 276 13.01 5.42 -18.62
CA THR A 276 12.31 4.32 -17.94
C THR A 276 12.13 3.17 -18.94
N PRO A 277 11.86 1.93 -18.47
CA PRO A 277 11.56 0.79 -19.36
C PRO A 277 10.37 1.03 -20.32
N HIS A 278 9.63 2.13 -20.10
CA HIS A 278 8.48 2.54 -20.90
C HIS A 278 8.69 3.87 -21.64
N GLY A 279 9.97 4.22 -21.91
CA GLY A 279 10.38 5.45 -22.60
C GLY A 279 10.67 6.62 -21.66
N LEU A 280 11.04 7.74 -22.26
CA LEU A 280 11.38 8.98 -21.55
C LEU A 280 10.19 9.54 -20.79
N ARG A 281 10.42 9.90 -19.51
CA ARG A 281 9.41 10.49 -18.63
C ARG A 281 9.90 11.79 -18.00
N THR A 282 9.00 12.72 -17.85
CA THR A 282 9.29 13.99 -17.17
C THR A 282 9.06 13.83 -15.67
N CYS A 283 10.02 14.29 -14.87
CA CYS A 283 9.93 14.36 -13.42
C CYS A 283 10.41 15.74 -12.91
N LEU A 284 10.30 15.98 -11.62
CA LEU A 284 10.99 17.03 -10.91
C LEU A 284 12.18 16.39 -10.20
N GLN A 285 13.39 16.92 -10.41
CA GLN A 285 14.63 16.36 -9.88
C GLN A 285 15.48 17.43 -9.21
N VAL A 286 16.07 17.06 -8.09
CA VAL A 286 17.13 17.81 -7.41
C VAL A 286 18.35 16.92 -7.31
N SER A 287 19.52 17.44 -7.63
CA SER A 287 20.82 16.78 -7.48
C SER A 287 21.71 17.63 -6.60
N VAL A 288 22.40 17.01 -5.66
CA VAL A 288 23.40 17.64 -4.79
C VAL A 288 24.71 16.88 -4.96
N GLU A 289 25.69 17.57 -5.51
CA GLU A 289 27.05 17.03 -5.68
C GLU A 289 27.74 16.82 -4.33
N ARG A 290 28.58 15.81 -4.23
CA ARG A 290 29.35 15.48 -3.04
C ARG A 290 30.78 15.10 -3.45
N GLU A 291 31.78 15.72 -2.83
CA GLU A 291 33.17 15.39 -3.08
C GLU A 291 33.47 13.91 -2.84
N GLY A 292 34.09 13.25 -3.79
CA GLY A 292 34.51 11.84 -3.72
C GLY A 292 33.33 10.82 -3.63
N ARG A 293 32.05 11.23 -3.78
CA ARG A 293 30.89 10.36 -3.68
C ARG A 293 29.88 10.63 -4.78
N LYS A 294 29.07 9.62 -5.10
CA LYS A 294 27.96 9.79 -6.05
C LYS A 294 27.01 10.92 -5.59
N PRO A 295 26.49 11.74 -6.50
CA PRO A 295 25.56 12.82 -6.16
C PRO A 295 24.29 12.25 -5.49
N LEU A 296 23.72 13.02 -4.56
CA LEU A 296 22.41 12.72 -4.00
C LEU A 296 21.34 13.20 -4.98
N VAL A 297 20.46 12.32 -5.39
CA VAL A 297 19.40 12.63 -6.33
C VAL A 297 18.03 12.33 -5.73
N ALA A 298 17.19 13.34 -5.65
CA ALA A 298 15.77 13.20 -5.29
C ALA A 298 14.88 13.44 -6.52
N ARG A 299 13.85 12.63 -6.67
CA ARG A 299 12.92 12.72 -7.82
C ARG A 299 11.47 12.61 -7.38
N PHE A 300 10.63 13.43 -7.99
CA PHE A 300 9.17 13.33 -7.89
C PHE A 300 8.56 13.14 -9.26
N GLY A 301 7.67 12.14 -9.42
CA GLY A 301 7.03 11.80 -10.68
C GLY A 301 7.90 10.92 -11.58
N GLY A 302 7.60 10.88 -12.87
CA GLY A 302 8.29 10.03 -13.85
C GLY A 302 7.99 8.54 -13.76
N ILE A 303 7.17 8.09 -12.81
CA ILE A 303 6.82 6.68 -12.62
C ILE A 303 5.76 6.27 -13.65
N PRO A 304 6.00 5.23 -14.46
CA PRO A 304 4.99 4.73 -15.39
C PRO A 304 3.79 4.13 -14.65
N LEU A 305 2.60 4.69 -14.85
CA LEU A 305 1.35 4.17 -14.29
C LEU A 305 0.80 3.05 -15.19
N LYS A 306 1.57 2.00 -15.38
CA LYS A 306 1.23 0.83 -16.17
C LYS A 306 1.02 -0.36 -15.24
N ARG A 307 -0.08 -1.10 -15.46
CA ARG A 307 -0.38 -2.29 -14.67
C ARG A 307 0.77 -3.29 -14.73
N GLN A 308 1.18 -3.78 -13.59
CA GLN A 308 2.07 -4.92 -13.44
C GLN A 308 1.20 -6.18 -13.38
N GLU A 309 1.45 -7.16 -14.24
CA GLU A 309 0.61 -8.37 -14.30
C GLU A 309 0.93 -9.37 -13.20
N LYS A 310 2.19 -9.43 -12.79
CA LYS A 310 2.68 -10.30 -11.72
C LYS A 310 3.29 -9.47 -10.62
N ALA A 311 3.05 -9.87 -9.38
CA ALA A 311 3.77 -9.30 -8.25
C ALA A 311 5.25 -9.69 -8.37
N VAL A 312 6.13 -8.71 -8.26
CA VAL A 312 7.56 -8.95 -8.07
C VAL A 312 7.79 -8.89 -6.57
N ILE A 313 8.03 -10.05 -5.97
CA ILE A 313 8.48 -10.12 -4.59
C ILE A 313 9.99 -9.85 -4.65
N ALA A 314 10.37 -8.66 -4.28
CA ALA A 314 11.77 -8.36 -4.03
C ALA A 314 12.03 -8.65 -2.54
N ASP A 315 12.60 -9.79 -2.23
CA ASP A 315 13.17 -10.11 -0.91
C ASP A 315 14.45 -9.30 -0.67
N LEU A 316 14.36 -8.02 -0.96
CA LEU A 316 15.36 -7.07 -0.51
C LEU A 316 15.12 -6.91 1.00
N ILE A 317 15.86 -7.70 1.78
CA ILE A 317 16.08 -7.33 3.18
C ILE A 317 16.65 -5.91 3.11
N PRO A 318 15.94 -4.89 3.62
CA PRO A 318 16.50 -3.55 3.62
C PRO A 318 17.84 -3.67 4.33
N GLU A 319 18.94 -3.42 3.62
CA GLU A 319 20.21 -3.21 4.30
C GLU A 319 19.91 -2.27 5.45
N ARG A 320 20.13 -2.71 6.67
CA ARG A 320 19.91 -1.87 7.84
C ARG A 320 20.81 -0.66 7.63
N VAL A 321 20.24 0.38 7.05
CA VAL A 321 20.88 1.69 7.07
C VAL A 321 21.07 1.97 8.56
N THR A 322 22.30 1.86 9.02
CA THR A 322 22.67 2.19 10.39
C THR A 322 22.46 3.69 10.50
N TYR A 323 21.25 4.08 10.88
CA TYR A 323 20.97 5.48 11.18
C TYR A 323 21.88 5.90 12.31
N PRO A 324 22.56 7.07 12.23
CA PRO A 324 23.41 7.59 13.32
C PRO A 324 22.71 7.69 14.67
N ARG A 325 21.37 7.58 14.71
CA ARG A 325 20.55 7.56 15.93
C ARG A 325 20.83 6.39 16.89
N LYS A 326 21.59 5.37 16.46
CA LYS A 326 22.03 4.25 17.33
C LYS A 326 23.43 4.46 17.91
N GLU A 327 24.04 5.59 17.67
CA GLU A 327 25.37 5.86 18.16
C GLU A 327 25.47 5.84 19.70
N LEU A 328 24.49 6.46 20.38
CA LEU A 328 24.47 6.49 21.84
C LEU A 328 24.33 5.08 22.47
N PRO A 329 23.39 4.21 22.03
CA PRO A 329 23.35 2.83 22.51
C PRO A 329 24.65 2.04 22.24
N LEU A 330 25.31 2.23 21.11
CA LEU A 330 26.58 1.56 20.81
C LEU A 330 27.70 2.06 21.73
N ARG A 331 27.72 3.35 22.08
CA ARG A 331 28.66 3.94 23.03
C ARG A 331 28.44 3.41 24.44
N LEU A 332 27.20 3.28 24.87
CA LEU A 332 26.84 2.66 26.16
C LEU A 332 27.24 1.18 26.22
N LEU A 333 26.96 0.43 25.15
CA LEU A 333 27.32 -1.00 25.07
C LEU A 333 28.84 -1.28 25.09
N ARG A 334 29.68 -0.28 24.77
CA ARG A 334 31.13 -0.41 24.90
C ARG A 334 31.57 -0.48 26.35
N GLY A 335 30.76 0.07 27.28
CA GLY A 335 31.14 0.09 28.70
C GLY A 335 32.37 0.92 29.03
N GLU A 336 32.77 1.87 28.17
CA GLU A 336 33.96 2.70 28.34
C GLU A 336 33.56 4.16 28.65
N CYS A 337 34.14 4.73 29.68
CA CYS A 337 33.96 6.15 30.02
C CYS A 337 34.65 7.04 28.97
N GLU A 338 33.93 7.95 28.34
CA GLU A 338 34.50 8.83 27.31
C GLU A 338 35.38 9.96 27.89
N VAL A 339 35.37 10.17 29.21
CA VAL A 339 36.21 11.15 29.91
C VAL A 339 37.52 10.54 30.34
N CYS A 340 37.53 9.48 31.13
CA CYS A 340 38.75 8.86 31.68
C CYS A 340 39.22 7.60 30.93
N GLY A 341 38.46 7.11 29.93
CA GLY A 341 38.80 5.91 29.14
C GLY A 341 38.68 4.56 29.86
N ARG A 342 38.31 4.52 31.16
CA ARG A 342 38.20 3.28 31.94
C ARG A 342 36.94 2.48 31.56
N ALA A 343 37.06 1.16 31.51
CA ALA A 343 35.91 0.26 31.42
C ALA A 343 35.20 0.25 32.78
N ALA A 344 33.89 0.61 32.79
CA ALA A 344 33.06 0.70 34.00
C ALA A 344 31.60 0.73 33.60
N ASP A 345 30.71 0.61 34.61
CA ASP A 345 29.28 0.94 34.40
C ASP A 345 29.16 2.42 34.05
N VAL A 346 28.59 2.70 32.90
CA VAL A 346 28.53 4.03 32.33
C VAL A 346 27.12 4.56 32.26
N THR A 347 26.97 5.84 32.51
CA THR A 347 25.72 6.58 32.42
C THR A 347 25.78 7.69 31.38
N VAL A 348 24.66 8.26 30.99
CA VAL A 348 24.60 9.33 30.00
C VAL A 348 24.49 10.68 30.69
N HIS A 349 25.47 11.53 30.51
CA HIS A 349 25.36 12.96 30.81
C HIS A 349 24.79 13.71 29.62
N GLN A 350 23.75 14.55 29.81
CA GLN A 350 23.09 15.29 28.72
C GLN A 350 22.95 16.78 29.04
N ILE A 351 23.26 17.61 28.03
CA ILE A 351 23.04 19.06 28.06
C ILE A 351 21.87 19.47 27.16
N ARG A 352 21.18 20.58 27.52
CA ARG A 352 20.04 21.10 26.73
C ARG A 352 20.50 21.69 25.39
N LYS A 353 21.52 22.55 25.40
CA LYS A 353 22.05 23.24 24.21
C LYS A 353 23.56 23.16 24.20
N LEU A 354 24.17 23.13 23.00
CA LEU A 354 25.64 23.18 22.86
C LEU A 354 26.20 24.53 23.28
N THR A 355 25.41 25.59 23.29
CA THR A 355 25.78 26.92 23.80
C THR A 355 26.00 26.91 25.32
N ASP A 356 25.41 25.96 26.04
CA ASP A 356 25.52 25.83 27.48
C ASP A 356 26.95 25.33 27.90
N LEU A 357 27.78 24.91 26.94
CA LEU A 357 29.17 24.54 27.17
C LEU A 357 30.12 25.73 27.32
N GLY A 358 29.64 26.96 27.16
CA GLY A 358 30.45 28.16 27.22
C GLY A 358 31.37 28.36 25.98
N LYS A 359 32.14 29.44 26.00
CA LYS A 359 33.11 29.73 24.93
C LYS A 359 34.35 28.83 25.07
N PRO A 360 34.89 28.31 23.95
CA PRO A 360 36.16 27.56 24.00
C PRO A 360 37.28 28.42 24.59
N GLY A 361 38.00 27.91 25.59
CA GLY A 361 39.09 28.62 26.23
C GLY A 361 39.86 27.78 27.27
N PRO A 362 40.98 28.31 27.85
CA PRO A 362 41.79 27.57 28.82
C PRO A 362 41.03 27.13 30.08
N GLY A 363 40.01 27.88 30.48
CA GLY A 363 39.17 27.56 31.66
C GLY A 363 38.03 26.60 31.43
N GLN A 364 37.82 26.13 30.19
CA GLN A 364 36.73 25.21 29.91
C GLN A 364 37.05 23.78 30.39
N PRO A 365 36.16 23.12 31.17
CA PRO A 365 36.35 21.76 31.63
C PRO A 365 36.60 20.77 30.49
N GLU A 366 37.38 19.72 30.74
CA GLU A 366 37.75 18.74 29.73
C GLU A 366 36.56 18.03 29.09
N TRP A 367 35.55 17.66 29.88
CA TRP A 367 34.31 17.06 29.41
C TRP A 367 33.52 17.99 28.46
N ALA A 368 33.52 19.30 28.79
CA ALA A 368 32.81 20.30 27.96
C ALA A 368 33.56 20.53 26.62
N ARG A 369 34.90 20.57 26.66
CA ARG A 369 35.73 20.59 25.44
C ARG A 369 35.51 19.36 24.57
N LEU A 370 35.41 18.17 25.17
CA LEU A 370 35.16 16.93 24.48
C LEU A 370 33.76 16.94 23.78
N MET A 371 32.73 17.40 24.49
CA MET A 371 31.36 17.53 23.92
C MET A 371 31.32 18.56 22.79
N ALA A 372 31.96 19.71 22.97
CA ALA A 372 32.03 20.77 21.95
C ALA A 372 32.79 20.30 20.71
N LYS A 373 33.97 19.65 20.85
CA LYS A 373 34.76 19.08 19.76
C LYS A 373 33.98 18.06 18.96
N ARG A 374 33.22 17.21 19.62
CA ARG A 374 32.41 16.16 18.98
C ARG A 374 31.04 16.67 18.51
N ARG A 375 30.66 17.92 18.80
CA ARG A 375 29.35 18.52 18.55
C ARG A 375 28.19 17.64 19.01
N ARG A 376 28.30 17.07 20.20
CA ARG A 376 27.31 16.15 20.77
C ARG A 376 26.73 16.72 22.06
N LYS A 377 25.44 16.46 22.24
CA LYS A 377 24.70 16.83 23.47
C LYS A 377 24.72 15.75 24.54
N THR A 378 25.35 14.61 24.26
CA THR A 378 25.42 13.46 25.17
C THR A 378 26.87 13.02 25.33
N LEU A 379 27.24 12.69 26.57
CA LEU A 379 28.54 12.14 26.97
C LEU A 379 28.29 10.85 27.76
N VAL A 380 29.05 9.81 27.51
CA VAL A 380 28.99 8.55 28.25
C VAL A 380 30.10 8.58 29.29
N ALA A 381 29.76 8.54 30.57
CA ALA A 381 30.69 8.70 31.67
C ALA A 381 30.44 7.66 32.77
N CYS A 382 31.52 7.23 33.45
CA CYS A 382 31.39 6.41 34.66
C CYS A 382 30.85 7.26 35.81
N ALA A 383 30.41 6.62 36.90
CA ALA A 383 29.79 7.30 38.04
C ALA A 383 30.68 8.41 38.60
N GLU A 384 31.99 8.16 38.81
CA GLU A 384 32.94 9.15 39.32
C GLU A 384 33.04 10.37 38.40
N CYS A 385 33.27 10.19 37.11
CA CYS A 385 33.33 11.30 36.15
C CYS A 385 32.01 12.03 36.03
N HIS A 386 30.87 11.32 36.12
CA HIS A 386 29.55 11.93 36.07
C HIS A 386 29.28 12.82 37.26
N HIS A 387 29.66 12.37 38.50
CA HIS A 387 29.61 13.20 39.72
C HIS A 387 30.52 14.42 39.63
N ALA A 388 31.75 14.28 39.14
CA ALA A 388 32.67 15.41 38.93
C ALA A 388 32.08 16.46 37.95
N ILE A 389 31.48 16.04 36.86
CA ILE A 389 30.80 16.93 35.88
C ILE A 389 29.71 17.74 36.55
N HIS A 390 28.90 17.11 37.42
CA HIS A 390 27.84 17.81 38.18
C HIS A 390 28.36 18.76 39.21
N ALA A 391 29.44 18.39 39.94
CA ALA A 391 30.07 19.27 40.93
C ALA A 391 30.66 20.52 40.27
N GLU A 392 31.36 20.38 39.17
CA GLU A 392 31.92 21.50 38.39
C GLU A 392 30.85 22.40 37.79
N HIS A 393 29.74 21.82 37.34
CA HIS A 393 28.59 22.58 36.81
C HIS A 393 27.91 23.43 37.89
N ILE A 394 27.75 22.89 39.11
CA ILE A 394 27.19 23.60 40.24
C ILE A 394 28.13 24.73 40.67
N ALA A 395 29.44 24.47 40.74
CA ALA A 395 30.45 25.49 41.10
C ALA A 395 30.44 26.66 40.07
N ALA A 396 30.33 26.35 38.77
CA ALA A 396 30.25 27.36 37.72
C ALA A 396 28.96 28.19 37.77
N LEU A 397 27.84 27.63 38.25
CA LEU A 397 26.56 28.35 38.44
C LEU A 397 26.57 29.27 39.68
N LEU A 398 27.40 28.94 40.68
CA LEU A 398 27.54 29.75 41.89
C LEU A 398 28.52 30.92 41.75
N THR A 399 29.37 30.90 40.70
CA THR A 399 30.36 31.93 40.38
C THR A 399 29.97 32.83 39.22
N ALA A 400 28.80 32.63 38.56
CA ALA A 400 28.23 33.43 37.51
C ALA A 400 27.06 34.30 38.05
#